data_35dd8bf69b4cbff0fa0fe7b6db335909
#
_entry.id   35dd8bf69b4cbff0fa0fe7b6db335909
#
_cell.length_a   1.000
_cell.length_b   1.000
_cell.length_c   1.000
_cell.angle_alpha   90.00
_cell.angle_beta   90.00
_cell.angle_gamma   90.00
#
_symmetry.space_group_name_H-M   'P 1'
#
loop_
_entity.id
_entity.type
_entity.pdbx_description
1 polymer ?
#
loop_
_entity_poly.entity_id
_entity_poly.type
_entity_poly.pdbx_seq_one_letter_code
_entity_poly.pdbx_strand_id
1 'polypeptide(L)'
;MCGIVGAIRAQNNVVDFLTDGLKRLEYRGYDSSGIAVLSEGKIKRVRRVGRVALMEQAAQEKGLFGNIGIGHTRWATHGGVTEPNAHPHISGGTIAVVHNGIIENFEAERNRLQGLGYAFESQTDTEVIAHAINHEYQHNGRDLFAAVQAACQNFHGAYAIAVIAQDNPHNMVVARMGCPLLVALGEQETFIASDVSAVISFTRKISYLEDGDVALLSENGIEKLVDKTGKAAQRAVKTSELSLASLELGPYSHFMQKEIHEQPRAVADTAEVFLESGFIPSNFGATAEQVLQNIDSIKILACGTSFYAASTSKYWLESIAKIPTDVEIASEYRYRDVIANPKQLVITISQSGETLDTMEALKYAQSLGHQHSLSVCNVMESALPRASELVFYTRAGAEIGVASTKAFTTQLVALFGLAVTLGKMRGVVSQGQAQDYLDELRALPGSVQHALNLEPQITAWSEKFAKKTSALFLGRGIHYPIALEGALKLKEITYIHAEAYPAGELKHGPLALVDENMPVVVVAPKDGLLDKVKANMQEVRARGGELFVFTDLDSDFEPAEHVHIIRAPRHMGVLSPIVHTVPVQLLAYHTALARGTDVDKPRNLAKSVTVE
;
A
#
# COMPACT_ATOMS: atom_id res chain seq x y z
N MET A 1 -1.03 1.33 9.92
CA MET A 1 -0.42 -0.02 10.02
C MET A 1 0.84 0.05 10.86
N CYS A 2 1.17 -1.02 11.59
CA CYS A 2 2.33 -1.07 12.46
C CYS A 2 3.59 -1.60 11.75
N GLY A 3 4.77 -1.37 12.32
CA GLY A 3 6.04 -1.92 11.87
C GLY A 3 6.74 -2.71 12.97
N ILE A 4 7.18 -3.93 12.65
CA ILE A 4 7.97 -4.78 13.55
C ILE A 4 9.40 -4.86 13.03
N VAL A 5 10.35 -4.78 13.95
CA VAL A 5 11.74 -5.16 13.77
C VAL A 5 12.21 -5.97 14.98
N GLY A 6 13.20 -6.84 14.77
CA GLY A 6 13.88 -7.54 15.86
C GLY A 6 15.23 -8.05 15.40
N ALA A 7 16.15 -8.25 16.33
CA ALA A 7 17.47 -8.76 16.01
C ALA A 7 18.04 -9.63 17.12
N ILE A 8 18.85 -10.60 16.72
CA ILE A 8 19.77 -11.37 17.53
C ILE A 8 21.16 -11.25 16.90
N ARG A 9 22.15 -10.77 17.65
CA ARG A 9 23.50 -10.52 17.15
C ARG A 9 24.52 -11.05 18.13
N ALA A 10 25.47 -11.83 17.67
CA ALA A 10 26.45 -12.47 18.55
C ALA A 10 27.34 -11.47 19.31
N GLN A 11 27.76 -10.38 18.67
CA GLN A 11 28.74 -9.43 19.20
C GLN A 11 28.33 -7.96 19.14
N ASN A 12 27.27 -7.61 18.41
CA ASN A 12 26.90 -6.21 18.16
C ASN A 12 25.67 -5.79 18.95
N ASN A 13 25.59 -4.50 19.28
CA ASN A 13 24.38 -3.92 19.85
C ASN A 13 23.22 -3.98 18.86
N VAL A 14 22.05 -4.43 19.30
CA VAL A 14 20.86 -4.48 18.42
C VAL A 14 20.14 -3.13 18.32
N VAL A 15 20.41 -2.19 19.24
CA VAL A 15 19.69 -0.90 19.32
C VAL A 15 19.83 -0.10 18.03
N ASP A 16 21.02 -0.11 17.40
CA ASP A 16 21.27 0.60 16.14
C ASP A 16 20.38 0.07 15.02
N PHE A 17 20.31 -1.26 14.87
CA PHE A 17 19.42 -1.91 13.92
C PHE A 17 17.94 -1.60 14.22
N LEU A 18 17.53 -1.73 15.50
CA LEU A 18 16.13 -1.49 15.87
C LEU A 18 15.70 -0.07 15.57
N THR A 19 16.54 0.92 15.87
CA THR A 19 16.22 2.34 15.60
C THR A 19 16.22 2.67 14.12
N ASP A 20 17.22 2.21 13.35
CA ASP A 20 17.27 2.42 11.89
C ASP A 20 16.12 1.72 11.18
N GLY A 21 15.86 0.46 11.52
CA GLY A 21 14.76 -0.32 10.97
C GLY A 21 13.38 0.32 11.26
N LEU A 22 13.15 0.80 12.49
CA LEU A 22 11.91 1.49 12.84
C LEU A 22 11.75 2.83 12.09
N LYS A 23 12.84 3.60 11.89
CA LYS A 23 12.81 4.82 11.05
C LYS A 23 12.36 4.52 9.63
N ARG A 24 12.87 3.41 9.06
CA ARG A 24 12.48 2.94 7.73
C ARG A 24 11.05 2.41 7.67
N LEU A 25 10.47 1.97 8.79
CA LEU A 25 9.08 1.52 8.89
C LEU A 25 8.11 2.62 9.35
N GLU A 26 8.60 3.82 9.65
CA GLU A 26 7.77 4.90 10.20
C GLU A 26 6.62 5.32 9.26
N TYR A 27 6.77 5.10 7.93
CA TYR A 27 5.69 5.32 6.97
C TYR A 27 4.48 4.37 7.17
N ARG A 28 4.68 3.27 7.91
CA ARG A 28 3.62 2.32 8.26
C ARG A 28 2.81 2.75 9.49
N GLY A 29 3.43 3.47 10.43
CA GLY A 29 2.78 3.93 11.65
C GLY A 29 3.72 4.79 12.47
N TYR A 30 3.21 5.88 13.03
CA TYR A 30 3.99 6.91 13.73
C TYR A 30 3.28 7.48 14.96
N ASP A 31 2.21 6.84 15.43
CA ASP A 31 1.48 7.28 16.63
C ASP A 31 2.29 7.08 17.91
N SER A 32 3.04 5.99 17.96
CA SER A 32 4.01 5.72 19.02
C SER A 32 5.05 4.72 18.55
N SER A 33 6.19 4.70 19.23
CA SER A 33 7.28 3.76 18.95
C SER A 33 7.92 3.27 20.25
N GLY A 34 8.54 2.09 20.18
CA GLY A 34 9.27 1.56 21.33
C GLY A 34 10.14 0.36 20.99
N ILE A 35 11.11 0.12 21.84
CA ILE A 35 12.02 -1.01 21.79
C ILE A 35 12.13 -1.68 23.15
N ALA A 36 12.35 -2.99 23.13
CA ALA A 36 12.76 -3.76 24.30
C ALA A 36 14.00 -4.57 23.95
N VAL A 37 15.00 -4.52 24.81
CA VAL A 37 16.26 -5.27 24.68
C VAL A 37 16.55 -6.04 25.93
N LEU A 38 17.19 -7.18 25.80
CA LEU A 38 17.75 -7.90 26.93
C LEU A 38 19.13 -7.32 27.24
N SER A 39 19.25 -6.70 28.39
CA SER A 39 20.44 -6.02 28.88
C SER A 39 20.73 -6.46 30.33
N GLU A 40 21.92 -6.97 30.58
CA GLU A 40 22.37 -7.40 31.94
C GLU A 40 21.37 -8.39 32.58
N GLY A 41 20.84 -9.34 31.81
CA GLY A 41 19.89 -10.34 32.29
C GLY A 41 18.50 -9.82 32.62
N LYS A 42 18.15 -8.60 32.18
CA LYS A 42 16.82 -7.99 32.32
C LYS A 42 16.29 -7.41 31.02
N ILE A 43 14.99 -7.50 30.83
CA ILE A 43 14.34 -6.80 29.73
C ILE A 43 14.22 -5.31 30.08
N LYS A 44 14.95 -4.47 29.35
CA LYS A 44 14.87 -3.01 29.45
C LYS A 44 14.04 -2.47 28.26
N ARG A 45 13.07 -1.60 28.55
CA ARG A 45 12.12 -1.06 27.58
C ARG A 45 12.15 0.46 27.53
N VAL A 46 12.03 1.00 26.31
CA VAL A 46 11.78 2.43 26.03
C VAL A 46 10.60 2.55 25.10
N ARG A 47 9.65 3.41 25.43
CA ARG A 47 8.46 3.74 24.61
C ARG A 47 8.27 5.25 24.57
N ARG A 48 7.76 5.79 23.43
CA ARG A 48 7.36 7.19 23.28
C ARG A 48 6.15 7.30 22.37
N VAL A 49 5.29 8.25 22.70
CA VAL A 49 4.26 8.73 21.78
C VAL A 49 4.94 9.58 20.71
N GLY A 50 4.54 9.43 19.44
CA GLY A 50 5.06 10.16 18.30
C GLY A 50 6.20 9.45 17.56
N ARG A 51 6.98 10.21 16.83
CA ARG A 51 8.00 9.75 15.90
C ARG A 51 9.12 8.93 16.56
N VAL A 52 9.74 8.04 15.78
CA VAL A 52 10.85 7.16 16.21
C VAL A 52 12.02 7.95 16.77
N ALA A 53 12.29 9.16 16.27
CA ALA A 53 13.37 10.00 16.77
C ALA A 53 13.26 10.31 18.29
N LEU A 54 12.03 10.46 18.83
CA LEU A 54 11.81 10.69 20.27
C LEU A 54 12.14 9.44 21.10
N MET A 55 11.82 8.26 20.58
CA MET A 55 12.15 6.99 21.20
C MET A 55 13.66 6.73 21.16
N GLU A 56 14.30 7.00 20.02
CA GLU A 56 15.76 6.88 19.85
C GLU A 56 16.52 7.76 20.84
N GLN A 57 16.15 9.04 20.97
CA GLN A 57 16.76 9.95 21.94
C GLN A 57 16.63 9.37 23.35
N ALA A 58 15.46 8.89 23.75
CA ALA A 58 15.24 8.31 25.06
C ALA A 58 16.01 6.99 25.28
N ALA A 59 16.25 6.20 24.22
CA ALA A 59 17.07 5.00 24.28
C ALA A 59 18.57 5.35 24.48
N GLN A 60 19.06 6.39 23.81
CA GLN A 60 20.42 6.92 23.95
C GLN A 60 20.65 7.50 25.35
N GLU A 61 19.73 8.32 25.86
CA GLU A 61 19.79 8.89 27.21
C GLU A 61 19.85 7.81 28.30
N LYS A 62 19.18 6.67 28.09
CA LYS A 62 19.21 5.51 28.99
C LYS A 62 20.42 4.59 28.82
N GLY A 63 21.27 4.85 27.79
CA GLY A 63 22.40 3.98 27.45
C GLY A 63 21.95 2.55 27.15
N LEU A 64 20.87 2.39 26.38
CA LEU A 64 20.29 1.09 26.11
C LEU A 64 21.24 0.25 25.27
N PHE A 65 21.52 -0.97 25.70
CA PHE A 65 22.44 -1.90 25.05
C PHE A 65 21.95 -3.33 25.23
N GLY A 66 22.12 -4.18 24.20
CA GLY A 66 21.81 -5.61 24.25
C GLY A 66 22.10 -6.31 22.93
N ASN A 67 22.17 -7.63 22.97
CA ASN A 67 22.45 -8.48 21.80
C ASN A 67 21.19 -9.12 21.21
N ILE A 68 20.06 -9.02 21.92
CA ILE A 68 18.75 -9.44 21.45
C ILE A 68 17.73 -8.36 21.80
N GLY A 69 16.83 -8.06 20.87
CA GLY A 69 15.79 -7.07 21.10
C GLY A 69 14.73 -7.06 20.00
N ILE A 70 13.62 -6.43 20.33
CA ILE A 70 12.43 -6.24 19.47
C ILE A 70 12.00 -4.78 19.50
N GLY A 71 11.45 -4.32 18.42
CA GLY A 71 10.99 -2.94 18.26
C GLY A 71 9.73 -2.82 17.42
N HIS A 72 9.01 -1.72 17.62
CA HIS A 72 7.71 -1.51 17.02
C HIS A 72 7.42 -0.03 16.75
N THR A 73 6.79 0.26 15.61
CA THR A 73 6.07 1.51 15.34
C THR A 73 4.58 1.22 15.29
N ARG A 74 3.79 1.97 16.03
CA ARG A 74 2.36 1.71 16.20
C ARG A 74 1.51 2.64 15.36
N TRP A 75 0.51 2.04 14.74
CA TRP A 75 -0.71 2.66 14.26
C TRP A 75 -1.83 2.20 15.19
N ALA A 76 -2.45 3.12 15.92
CA ALA A 76 -3.41 2.79 16.96
C ALA A 76 -4.72 2.24 16.36
N THR A 77 -5.04 0.98 16.66
CA THR A 77 -6.32 0.33 16.35
C THR A 77 -7.17 0.14 17.62
N HIS A 78 -6.55 -0.31 18.73
CA HIS A 78 -7.17 -0.52 20.03
C HIS A 78 -6.49 0.32 21.10
N GLY A 79 -7.28 1.10 21.84
CA GLY A 79 -6.78 2.02 22.86
C GLY A 79 -6.16 3.31 22.30
N GLY A 80 -6.16 4.37 23.10
CA GLY A 80 -5.67 5.69 22.72
C GLY A 80 -4.16 5.74 22.43
N VAL A 81 -3.71 6.86 21.85
CA VAL A 81 -2.29 7.14 21.60
C VAL A 81 -1.63 7.61 22.90
N THR A 82 -1.17 6.63 23.68
CA THR A 82 -0.53 6.85 25.01
C THR A 82 0.67 5.92 25.18
N GLU A 83 1.63 6.25 26.04
CA GLU A 83 2.79 5.38 26.32
C GLU A 83 2.41 4.00 26.84
N PRO A 84 1.43 3.82 27.77
CA PRO A 84 0.98 2.50 28.18
C PRO A 84 0.52 1.60 27.03
N ASN A 85 -0.09 2.18 26.02
CA ASN A 85 -0.58 1.48 24.84
C ASN A 85 0.49 1.29 23.73
N ALA A 86 1.69 1.87 23.89
CA ALA A 86 2.79 1.67 22.95
C ALA A 86 3.47 0.31 23.19
N HIS A 87 3.89 -0.34 22.10
CA HIS A 87 4.67 -1.59 22.16
C HIS A 87 6.16 -1.29 22.43
N PRO A 88 6.95 -2.26 22.91
CA PRO A 88 6.60 -3.64 23.31
C PRO A 88 5.81 -3.70 24.64
N HIS A 89 4.92 -4.72 24.77
CA HIS A 89 4.29 -5.07 26.04
C HIS A 89 5.12 -6.10 26.79
N ILE A 90 5.15 -6.00 28.13
CA ILE A 90 5.91 -6.90 28.99
C ILE A 90 4.96 -7.56 29.98
N SER A 91 5.04 -8.89 30.10
CA SER A 91 4.32 -9.67 31.10
C SER A 91 5.27 -10.21 32.15
N GLY A 92 4.96 -9.96 33.45
CA GLY A 92 5.69 -10.48 34.57
C GLY A 92 7.19 -10.12 34.65
N GLY A 93 7.63 -9.12 33.88
CA GLY A 93 9.04 -8.77 33.70
C GLY A 93 9.87 -9.79 32.91
N THR A 94 9.27 -10.92 32.50
CA THR A 94 9.96 -12.08 31.90
C THR A 94 9.76 -12.21 30.38
N ILE A 95 8.62 -11.82 29.86
CA ILE A 95 8.26 -11.93 28.42
C ILE A 95 8.01 -10.54 27.85
N ALA A 96 8.63 -10.21 26.73
CA ALA A 96 8.31 -9.02 25.94
C ALA A 96 7.82 -9.40 24.55
N VAL A 97 6.77 -8.69 24.06
CA VAL A 97 6.08 -8.96 22.81
C VAL A 97 5.88 -7.66 22.02
N VAL A 98 6.08 -7.73 20.73
CA VAL A 98 5.57 -6.77 19.72
C VAL A 98 4.58 -7.47 18.80
N HIS A 99 3.59 -6.74 18.31
CA HIS A 99 2.50 -7.30 17.53
C HIS A 99 2.02 -6.32 16.45
N ASN A 100 1.87 -6.83 15.24
CA ASN A 100 1.10 -6.22 14.17
C ASN A 100 -0.15 -7.06 13.96
N GLY A 101 -1.31 -6.46 13.88
CA GLY A 101 -2.57 -7.16 13.65
C GLY A 101 -3.66 -6.81 14.65
N ILE A 102 -4.68 -7.64 14.69
CA ILE A 102 -5.80 -7.56 15.63
C ILE A 102 -6.15 -8.97 16.09
N ILE A 103 -6.24 -9.15 17.40
CA ILE A 103 -6.76 -10.36 18.02
C ILE A 103 -8.27 -10.16 18.28
N GLU A 104 -9.11 -10.73 17.44
CA GLU A 104 -10.56 -10.52 17.47
C GLU A 104 -11.22 -11.00 18.77
N ASN A 105 -10.71 -12.10 19.35
CA ASN A 105 -11.21 -12.63 20.62
C ASN A 105 -10.50 -12.09 21.87
N PHE A 106 -9.84 -10.91 21.77
CA PHE A 106 -9.01 -10.36 22.84
C PHE A 106 -9.79 -10.09 24.14
N GLU A 107 -11.06 -9.70 24.06
CA GLU A 107 -11.88 -9.44 25.27
C GLU A 107 -12.12 -10.73 26.08
N ALA A 108 -12.44 -11.83 25.39
CA ALA A 108 -12.63 -13.13 26.06
C ALA A 108 -11.34 -13.61 26.72
N GLU A 109 -10.21 -13.49 26.00
CA GLU A 109 -8.88 -13.84 26.52
C GLU A 109 -8.44 -12.92 27.66
N ARG A 110 -8.72 -11.63 27.59
CA ARG A 110 -8.47 -10.66 28.68
C ARG A 110 -9.19 -11.08 29.96
N ASN A 111 -10.49 -11.38 29.86
CA ASN A 111 -11.30 -11.83 31.00
C ASN A 111 -10.76 -13.14 31.60
N ARG A 112 -10.37 -14.09 30.76
CA ARG A 112 -9.75 -15.35 31.19
C ARG A 112 -8.45 -15.09 31.97
N LEU A 113 -7.55 -14.27 31.43
CA LEU A 113 -6.27 -13.96 32.05
C LEU A 113 -6.40 -13.12 33.33
N GLN A 114 -7.38 -12.20 33.40
CA GLN A 114 -7.69 -11.51 34.66
C GLN A 114 -8.18 -12.47 35.74
N GLY A 115 -9.00 -13.47 35.36
CA GLY A 115 -9.39 -14.56 36.27
C GLY A 115 -8.22 -15.40 36.80
N LEU A 116 -7.12 -15.44 36.04
CA LEU A 116 -5.85 -16.08 36.44
C LEU A 116 -4.90 -15.16 37.23
N GLY A 117 -5.32 -13.92 37.50
CA GLY A 117 -4.56 -12.96 38.32
C GLY A 117 -3.63 -12.03 37.53
N TYR A 118 -3.70 -12.00 36.18
CA TYR A 118 -2.93 -11.05 35.39
C TYR A 118 -3.53 -9.64 35.47
N ALA A 119 -2.68 -8.64 35.77
CA ALA A 119 -3.07 -7.24 35.78
C ALA A 119 -2.74 -6.59 34.43
N PHE A 120 -3.69 -5.85 33.84
CA PHE A 120 -3.53 -5.17 32.59
C PHE A 120 -3.26 -3.67 32.80
N GLU A 121 -2.20 -3.16 32.17
CA GLU A 121 -1.79 -1.76 32.21
C GLU A 121 -2.26 -0.97 30.98
N SER A 122 -2.59 -1.68 29.89
CA SER A 122 -2.98 -1.08 28.61
C SER A 122 -4.40 -1.47 28.18
N GLN A 123 -4.86 -0.77 27.16
CA GLN A 123 -6.13 -1.04 26.50
C GLN A 123 -5.96 -1.90 25.22
N THR A 124 -4.73 -2.36 24.93
CA THR A 124 -4.42 -3.05 23.68
C THR A 124 -4.75 -4.53 23.76
N ASP A 125 -5.04 -5.11 22.60
CA ASP A 125 -5.12 -6.56 22.39
C ASP A 125 -3.74 -7.24 22.54
N THR A 126 -2.66 -6.52 22.26
CA THR A 126 -1.28 -7.05 22.36
C THR A 126 -0.87 -7.42 23.79
N GLU A 127 -1.34 -6.72 24.81
CA GLU A 127 -1.04 -7.10 26.19
C GLU A 127 -1.65 -8.46 26.54
N VAL A 128 -2.78 -8.80 25.93
CA VAL A 128 -3.38 -10.14 26.02
C VAL A 128 -2.41 -11.21 25.50
N ILE A 129 -1.77 -10.96 24.35
CA ILE A 129 -0.75 -11.87 23.79
C ILE A 129 0.41 -12.06 24.77
N ALA A 130 0.93 -10.96 25.34
CA ALA A 130 2.05 -11.04 26.27
C ALA A 130 1.71 -11.87 27.52
N HIS A 131 0.51 -11.68 28.09
CA HIS A 131 0.06 -12.44 29.25
C HIS A 131 -0.26 -13.90 28.90
N ALA A 132 -0.88 -14.19 27.77
CA ALA A 132 -1.16 -15.56 27.33
C ALA A 132 0.14 -16.34 27.14
N ILE A 133 1.12 -15.78 26.42
CA ILE A 133 2.43 -16.43 26.24
C ILE A 133 3.14 -16.62 27.58
N ASN A 134 3.10 -15.63 28.47
CA ASN A 134 3.72 -15.78 29.79
C ASN A 134 3.02 -16.87 30.60
N HIS A 135 1.71 -16.99 30.54
CA HIS A 135 0.97 -18.07 31.20
C HIS A 135 1.46 -19.44 30.73
N GLU A 136 1.48 -19.67 29.44
CA GLU A 136 1.98 -20.93 28.87
C GLU A 136 3.47 -21.16 29.25
N TYR A 137 4.30 -20.12 29.19
CA TYR A 137 5.72 -20.20 29.52
C TYR A 137 5.99 -20.64 30.95
N GLN A 138 5.20 -20.16 31.91
CA GLN A 138 5.36 -20.55 33.32
C GLN A 138 4.92 -22.02 33.58
N HIS A 139 4.05 -22.59 32.70
CA HIS A 139 3.46 -23.91 32.91
C HIS A 139 4.08 -25.02 32.04
N ASN A 140 4.98 -24.69 31.12
CA ASN A 140 5.59 -25.65 30.18
C ASN A 140 7.11 -25.87 30.42
N GLY A 141 7.62 -25.55 31.59
CA GLY A 141 9.05 -25.69 31.90
C GLY A 141 9.92 -24.58 31.29
N ARG A 142 9.33 -23.45 30.91
CA ARG A 142 9.98 -22.29 30.29
C ARG A 142 10.53 -22.55 28.86
N ASP A 143 9.88 -23.39 28.11
CA ASP A 143 10.10 -23.52 26.66
C ASP A 143 9.35 -22.40 25.93
N LEU A 144 10.08 -21.38 25.45
CA LEU A 144 9.51 -20.21 24.80
C LEU A 144 8.82 -20.59 23.46
N PHE A 145 9.41 -21.52 22.69
CA PHE A 145 8.83 -21.95 21.44
C PHE A 145 7.47 -22.66 21.64
N ALA A 146 7.44 -23.60 22.59
CA ALA A 146 6.20 -24.30 22.92
C ALA A 146 5.13 -23.37 23.52
N ALA A 147 5.53 -22.36 24.32
CA ALA A 147 4.63 -21.37 24.89
C ALA A 147 3.97 -20.50 23.80
N VAL A 148 4.75 -20.00 22.86
CA VAL A 148 4.21 -19.22 21.73
C VAL A 148 3.30 -20.08 20.85
N GLN A 149 3.71 -21.31 20.54
CA GLN A 149 2.90 -22.24 19.73
C GLN A 149 1.55 -22.53 20.40
N ALA A 150 1.54 -22.77 21.72
CA ALA A 150 0.31 -23.03 22.47
C ALA A 150 -0.61 -21.80 22.53
N ALA A 151 -0.05 -20.61 22.79
CA ALA A 151 -0.81 -19.38 22.83
C ALA A 151 -1.46 -19.06 21.47
N CYS A 152 -0.72 -19.25 20.38
CA CYS A 152 -1.22 -18.99 19.02
C CYS A 152 -2.42 -19.85 18.62
N GLN A 153 -2.61 -21.03 19.23
CA GLN A 153 -3.78 -21.89 18.97
C GLN A 153 -5.08 -21.27 19.47
N ASN A 154 -5.01 -20.35 20.42
CA ASN A 154 -6.16 -19.67 21.03
C ASN A 154 -6.45 -18.30 20.43
N PHE A 155 -5.61 -17.78 19.56
CA PHE A 155 -5.81 -16.47 18.95
C PHE A 155 -6.63 -16.56 17.66
N HIS A 156 -7.67 -15.74 17.57
CA HIS A 156 -8.45 -15.54 16.36
C HIS A 156 -8.10 -14.17 15.77
N GLY A 157 -8.02 -14.08 14.44
CA GLY A 157 -7.68 -12.86 13.72
C GLY A 157 -6.30 -12.90 13.07
N ALA A 158 -5.83 -11.74 12.64
CA ALA A 158 -4.55 -11.60 11.95
C ALA A 158 -3.47 -11.08 12.90
N TYR A 159 -2.28 -11.70 12.88
CA TYR A 159 -1.14 -11.28 13.70
C TYR A 159 0.22 -11.60 13.07
N ALA A 160 1.19 -10.75 13.36
CA ALA A 160 2.62 -11.05 13.31
C ALA A 160 3.21 -10.65 14.66
N ILE A 161 3.88 -11.57 15.33
CA ILE A 161 4.46 -11.34 16.67
C ILE A 161 5.94 -11.68 16.72
N ALA A 162 6.66 -10.94 17.56
CA ALA A 162 8.01 -11.30 17.96
C ALA A 162 8.10 -11.26 19.48
N VAL A 163 8.74 -12.29 20.05
CA VAL A 163 8.75 -12.58 21.48
C VAL A 163 10.18 -12.85 21.92
N ILE A 164 10.59 -12.17 23.00
CA ILE A 164 11.84 -12.46 23.71
C ILE A 164 11.55 -12.75 25.19
N ALA A 165 12.37 -13.60 25.80
CA ALA A 165 12.27 -13.95 27.20
C ALA A 165 13.55 -13.58 27.99
N GLN A 166 13.37 -13.13 29.23
CA GLN A 166 14.47 -12.66 30.06
C GLN A 166 15.55 -13.72 30.31
N ASP A 167 15.13 -14.95 30.50
CA ASP A 167 16.00 -16.09 30.82
C ASP A 167 16.39 -16.93 29.61
N ASN A 168 16.07 -16.44 28.38
CA ASN A 168 16.49 -17.04 27.13
C ASN A 168 17.20 -16.01 26.23
N PRO A 169 18.49 -15.68 26.54
CA PRO A 169 19.19 -14.56 25.89
C PRO A 169 19.65 -14.83 24.44
N HIS A 170 19.50 -16.04 23.95
CA HIS A 170 20.00 -16.45 22.62
C HIS A 170 18.90 -16.72 21.60
N ASN A 171 17.65 -16.68 22.03
CA ASN A 171 16.55 -17.04 21.16
C ASN A 171 15.43 -16.01 21.14
N MET A 172 14.85 -15.85 19.97
CA MET A 172 13.61 -15.14 19.70
C MET A 172 12.62 -16.10 19.08
N VAL A 173 11.36 -16.00 19.46
CA VAL A 173 10.29 -16.74 18.78
C VAL A 173 9.41 -15.75 18.03
N VAL A 174 9.10 -16.09 16.80
CA VAL A 174 8.21 -15.33 15.94
C VAL A 174 7.07 -16.19 15.45
N ALA A 175 5.90 -15.59 15.27
CA ALA A 175 4.76 -16.28 14.69
C ALA A 175 3.98 -15.34 13.75
N ARG A 176 3.33 -15.92 12.75
CA ARG A 176 2.61 -15.17 11.75
C ARG A 176 1.27 -15.82 11.38
N MET A 177 0.24 -14.98 11.23
CA MET A 177 -1.06 -15.29 10.63
C MET A 177 -1.61 -14.01 9.99
N GLY A 178 -1.78 -13.97 8.67
CA GLY A 178 -2.35 -12.83 7.94
C GLY A 178 -1.41 -11.63 7.76
N CYS A 179 -0.70 -11.18 8.82
CA CYS A 179 0.20 -10.03 8.75
C CYS A 179 1.59 -10.40 8.22
N PRO A 180 2.28 -9.54 7.45
CA PRO A 180 3.61 -9.85 6.91
C PRO A 180 4.69 -9.91 8.00
N LEU A 181 5.55 -10.93 7.89
CA LEU A 181 6.76 -11.08 8.68
C LEU A 181 7.83 -11.87 7.90
N LEU A 182 9.06 -11.40 7.93
CA LEU A 182 10.21 -12.05 7.31
C LEU A 182 11.35 -12.22 8.31
N VAL A 183 12.20 -13.20 8.04
CA VAL A 183 13.48 -13.43 8.70
C VAL A 183 14.60 -13.09 7.72
N ALA A 184 15.56 -12.29 8.14
CA ALA A 184 16.72 -11.90 7.32
C ALA A 184 18.00 -12.42 7.96
N LEU A 185 18.87 -13.02 7.15
CA LEU A 185 20.03 -13.79 7.60
C LEU A 185 21.33 -13.02 7.31
N GLY A 186 22.03 -12.64 8.39
CA GLY A 186 23.38 -12.08 8.35
C GLY A 186 24.45 -13.10 8.70
N GLU A 187 25.66 -12.63 8.94
CA GLU A 187 26.78 -13.45 9.42
C GLU A 187 26.82 -13.39 10.96
N GLN A 188 26.43 -14.49 11.62
CA GLN A 188 26.20 -14.55 13.08
C GLN A 188 25.20 -13.48 13.58
N GLU A 189 24.24 -13.14 12.75
CA GLU A 189 23.20 -12.18 13.02
C GLU A 189 21.90 -12.62 12.35
N THR A 190 20.80 -12.54 13.06
CA THR A 190 19.46 -12.80 12.51
C THR A 190 18.57 -11.60 12.80
N PHE A 191 17.90 -11.15 11.77
CA PHE A 191 16.97 -10.04 11.85
C PHE A 191 15.56 -10.49 11.50
N ILE A 192 14.58 -9.80 12.03
CA ILE A 192 13.19 -9.93 11.61
C ILE A 192 12.64 -8.55 11.26
N ALA A 193 11.73 -8.52 10.30
CA ALA A 193 10.99 -7.31 9.98
C ALA A 193 9.62 -7.63 9.37
N SER A 194 8.70 -6.69 9.49
CA SER A 194 7.43 -6.72 8.77
C SER A 194 7.56 -6.23 7.32
N ASP A 195 8.72 -5.67 6.93
CA ASP A 195 9.03 -5.19 5.58
C ASP A 195 10.53 -5.28 5.31
N VAL A 196 10.90 -5.63 4.06
CA VAL A 196 12.28 -5.79 3.63
C VAL A 196 13.10 -4.49 3.73
N SER A 197 12.46 -3.33 3.62
CA SER A 197 13.12 -2.01 3.72
C SER A 197 13.86 -1.81 5.04
N ALA A 198 13.39 -2.43 6.12
CA ALA A 198 14.03 -2.34 7.44
C ALA A 198 15.35 -3.11 7.54
N VAL A 199 15.53 -4.17 6.75
CA VAL A 199 16.68 -5.09 6.87
C VAL A 199 17.71 -4.95 5.74
N ILE A 200 17.34 -4.31 4.63
CA ILE A 200 18.13 -4.32 3.38
C ILE A 200 19.53 -3.68 3.51
N SER A 201 19.73 -2.78 4.48
CA SER A 201 21.04 -2.18 4.79
C SER A 201 21.98 -3.14 5.54
N PHE A 202 21.45 -4.21 6.12
CA PHE A 202 22.20 -5.18 6.90
C PHE A 202 22.42 -6.49 6.14
N THR A 203 21.38 -6.98 5.47
CA THR A 203 21.45 -8.17 4.64
C THR A 203 20.37 -8.19 3.56
N ARG A 204 20.68 -8.85 2.45
CA ARG A 204 19.74 -9.08 1.34
C ARG A 204 19.16 -10.51 1.33
N LYS A 205 19.65 -11.40 2.21
CA LYS A 205 19.16 -12.79 2.31
C LYS A 205 17.94 -12.82 3.21
N ILE A 206 16.78 -13.04 2.63
CA ILE A 206 15.50 -13.00 3.33
C ILE A 206 14.71 -14.30 3.14
N SER A 207 13.93 -14.66 4.15
CA SER A 207 12.99 -15.78 4.13
C SER A 207 11.64 -15.28 4.64
N TYR A 208 10.62 -15.36 3.81
CA TYR A 208 9.26 -14.98 4.21
C TYR A 208 8.60 -16.13 4.97
N LEU A 209 7.98 -15.78 6.10
CA LEU A 209 7.12 -16.74 6.81
C LEU A 209 5.75 -16.83 6.13
N GLU A 210 5.09 -17.96 6.29
CA GLU A 210 3.74 -18.23 5.80
C GLU A 210 2.71 -18.24 6.93
N ASP A 211 1.43 -18.19 6.59
CA ASP A 211 0.35 -18.18 7.57
C ASP A 211 0.35 -19.45 8.43
N GLY A 212 0.38 -19.24 9.74
CA GLY A 212 0.47 -20.30 10.75
C GLY A 212 1.88 -20.75 11.10
N ASP A 213 2.91 -20.13 10.52
CA ASP A 213 4.28 -20.42 10.90
C ASP A 213 4.60 -19.91 12.32
N VAL A 214 5.31 -20.78 13.07
CA VAL A 214 5.98 -20.43 14.31
C VAL A 214 7.46 -20.82 14.18
N ALA A 215 8.37 -19.86 14.38
CA ALA A 215 9.81 -20.08 14.21
C ALA A 215 10.60 -19.69 15.46
N LEU A 216 11.54 -20.54 15.83
CA LEU A 216 12.60 -20.27 16.82
C LEU A 216 13.83 -19.79 16.07
N LEU A 217 14.34 -18.64 16.46
CA LEU A 217 15.48 -17.98 15.86
C LEU A 217 16.65 -17.89 16.85
N SER A 218 17.87 -18.04 16.34
CA SER A 218 19.11 -17.70 17.03
C SER A 218 19.95 -16.74 16.17
N GLU A 219 21.15 -16.39 16.60
CA GLU A 219 22.13 -15.65 15.79
C GLU A 219 22.55 -16.39 14.51
N ASN A 220 22.30 -17.70 14.45
CA ASN A 220 22.64 -18.54 13.27
C ASN A 220 21.46 -18.73 12.29
N GLY A 221 20.32 -18.11 12.56
CA GLY A 221 19.15 -18.18 11.68
C GLY A 221 17.94 -18.89 12.31
N ILE A 222 17.18 -19.59 11.45
CA ILE A 222 15.99 -20.34 11.87
C ILE A 222 16.44 -21.71 12.39
N GLU A 223 16.34 -21.91 13.70
CA GLU A 223 16.67 -23.18 14.37
C GLU A 223 15.54 -24.20 14.25
N LYS A 224 14.30 -23.72 14.36
CA LYS A 224 13.11 -24.56 14.28
C LYS A 224 11.98 -23.76 13.67
N LEU A 225 11.23 -24.39 12.76
CA LEU A 225 10.03 -23.81 12.18
C LEU A 225 8.98 -24.90 12.04
N VAL A 226 7.76 -24.57 12.44
CA VAL A 226 6.58 -25.42 12.21
C VAL A 226 5.51 -24.62 11.46
N ASP A 227 4.76 -25.32 10.61
CA ASP A 227 3.64 -24.78 9.86
C ASP A 227 2.33 -24.76 10.70
N LYS A 228 1.25 -24.29 10.09
CA LYS A 228 -0.09 -24.25 10.69
C LYS A 228 -0.63 -25.61 11.17
N THR A 229 -0.03 -26.73 10.74
CA THR A 229 -0.40 -28.07 11.18
C THR A 229 0.49 -28.58 12.32
N GLY A 230 1.46 -27.78 12.78
CA GLY A 230 2.45 -28.13 13.78
C GLY A 230 3.59 -29.02 13.27
N LYS A 231 3.67 -29.26 11.95
CA LYS A 231 4.75 -30.04 11.34
C LYS A 231 5.95 -29.18 11.04
N ALA A 232 7.15 -29.79 11.14
CA ALA A 232 8.38 -29.14 10.74
C ALA A 232 8.30 -28.70 9.26
N ALA A 233 8.67 -27.44 9.01
CA ALA A 233 8.63 -26.81 7.71
C ALA A 233 9.96 -26.09 7.43
N GLN A 234 10.18 -25.75 6.16
CA GLN A 234 11.30 -24.92 5.72
C GLN A 234 10.77 -23.85 4.77
N ARG A 235 11.39 -22.67 4.79
CA ARG A 235 11.07 -21.56 3.90
C ARG A 235 12.30 -21.22 3.05
N ALA A 236 12.06 -20.93 1.78
CA ALA A 236 13.14 -20.58 0.87
C ALA A 236 13.82 -19.27 1.29
N VAL A 237 15.14 -19.27 1.27
CA VAL A 237 15.95 -18.06 1.41
C VAL A 237 16.15 -17.46 0.02
N LYS A 238 15.81 -16.20 -0.14
CA LYS A 238 15.90 -15.44 -1.40
C LYS A 238 16.78 -14.22 -1.21
N THR A 239 17.38 -13.76 -2.30
CA THR A 239 18.15 -12.51 -2.30
C THR A 239 17.24 -11.37 -2.77
N SER A 240 16.99 -10.38 -1.91
CA SER A 240 16.22 -9.20 -2.27
C SER A 240 16.91 -8.38 -3.35
N GLU A 241 16.15 -7.97 -4.36
CA GLU A 241 16.60 -7.07 -5.43
C GLU A 241 16.42 -5.58 -5.07
N LEU A 242 15.82 -5.28 -3.92
CA LEU A 242 15.61 -3.91 -3.48
C LEU A 242 16.95 -3.16 -3.35
N SER A 243 17.03 -1.97 -3.92
CA SER A 243 18.20 -1.10 -3.87
C SER A 243 18.08 -0.08 -2.72
N LEU A 244 19.15 0.11 -1.95
CA LEU A 244 19.19 1.18 -0.94
C LEU A 244 18.97 2.57 -1.54
N ALA A 245 19.52 2.83 -2.74
CA ALA A 245 19.34 4.11 -3.43
C ALA A 245 17.85 4.41 -3.73
N SER A 246 17.03 3.39 -3.90
CA SER A 246 15.58 3.58 -4.11
C SER A 246 14.85 4.06 -2.85
N LEU A 247 15.43 3.86 -1.67
CA LEU A 247 14.90 4.25 -0.36
C LEU A 247 15.40 5.63 0.11
N GLU A 248 16.29 6.28 -0.64
CA GLU A 248 16.84 7.59 -0.32
C GLU A 248 16.09 8.70 -1.07
N LEU A 249 15.96 9.88 -0.46
CA LEU A 249 15.30 11.05 -1.07
C LEU A 249 16.03 11.58 -2.31
N GLY A 250 17.38 11.44 -2.33
CA GLY A 250 18.19 12.05 -3.38
C GLY A 250 18.06 13.58 -3.38
N PRO A 251 17.86 14.24 -4.54
CA PRO A 251 17.76 15.70 -4.63
C PRO A 251 16.38 16.25 -4.25
N TYR A 252 15.44 15.43 -3.90
CA TYR A 252 14.06 15.82 -3.62
C TYR A 252 13.84 16.15 -2.13
N SER A 253 12.90 17.03 -1.84
CA SER A 253 12.55 17.40 -0.48
C SER A 253 11.64 16.39 0.21
N HIS A 254 10.87 15.61 -0.57
CA HIS A 254 9.88 14.65 -0.09
C HIS A 254 9.86 13.40 -0.97
N PHE A 255 9.46 12.26 -0.40
CA PHE A 255 9.29 11.02 -1.16
C PHE A 255 8.20 11.15 -2.22
N MET A 256 7.06 11.75 -1.88
CA MET A 256 6.00 11.98 -2.86
C MET A 256 6.47 12.81 -4.05
N GLN A 257 7.30 13.85 -3.84
CA GLN A 257 7.89 14.62 -4.93
C GLN A 257 8.78 13.73 -5.82
N LYS A 258 9.69 12.98 -5.20
CA LYS A 258 10.54 12.03 -5.90
C LYS A 258 9.71 11.06 -6.75
N GLU A 259 8.68 10.48 -6.16
CA GLU A 259 7.82 9.47 -6.79
C GLU A 259 6.98 10.04 -7.95
N ILE A 260 6.51 11.29 -7.83
CA ILE A 260 5.87 12.01 -8.95
C ILE A 260 6.87 12.21 -10.11
N HIS A 261 8.11 12.61 -9.81
CA HIS A 261 9.15 12.86 -10.83
C HIS A 261 9.76 11.57 -11.39
N GLU A 262 9.65 10.46 -10.70
CA GLU A 262 10.08 9.14 -11.20
C GLU A 262 9.09 8.51 -12.20
N GLN A 263 7.89 9.06 -12.37
CA GLN A 263 6.86 8.47 -13.23
C GLN A 263 7.29 8.24 -14.69
N PRO A 264 8.05 9.13 -15.37
CA PRO A 264 8.53 8.85 -16.72
C PRO A 264 9.32 7.54 -16.81
N ARG A 265 10.21 7.31 -15.83
CA ARG A 265 11.00 6.08 -15.73
C ARG A 265 10.11 4.89 -15.35
N ALA A 266 9.26 5.04 -14.34
CA ALA A 266 8.42 3.94 -13.85
C ALA A 266 7.45 3.43 -14.92
N VAL A 267 6.85 4.31 -15.74
CA VAL A 267 6.00 3.90 -16.86
C VAL A 267 6.81 3.26 -17.98
N ALA A 268 8.05 3.72 -18.23
CA ALA A 268 8.96 3.09 -19.19
C ALA A 268 9.31 1.65 -18.76
N ASP A 269 9.77 1.47 -17.51
CA ASP A 269 10.15 0.18 -16.94
C ASP A 269 8.96 -0.82 -16.93
N THR A 270 7.73 -0.32 -16.72
CA THR A 270 6.52 -1.14 -16.80
C THR A 270 6.16 -1.50 -18.24
N ALA A 271 6.26 -0.55 -19.16
CA ALA A 271 5.94 -0.72 -20.57
C ALA A 271 6.96 -1.63 -21.31
N GLU A 272 8.20 -1.69 -20.80
CA GLU A 272 9.29 -2.48 -21.40
C GLU A 272 8.89 -3.92 -21.70
N VAL A 273 8.14 -4.57 -20.80
CA VAL A 273 7.60 -5.93 -21.00
C VAL A 273 6.85 -6.06 -22.32
N PHE A 274 6.00 -5.07 -22.65
CA PHE A 274 5.22 -5.06 -23.89
C PHE A 274 6.04 -4.61 -25.09
N LEU A 275 7.01 -3.72 -24.90
CA LEU A 275 7.89 -3.23 -25.97
C LEU A 275 8.87 -4.31 -26.45
N GLU A 276 9.33 -5.19 -25.56
CA GLU A 276 10.24 -6.29 -25.86
C GLU A 276 9.52 -7.50 -26.48
N SER A 277 8.44 -7.95 -25.84
CA SER A 277 7.76 -9.21 -26.21
C SER A 277 6.48 -9.01 -27.02
N GLY A 278 5.99 -7.78 -27.14
CA GLY A 278 4.66 -7.50 -27.66
C GLY A 278 3.55 -7.79 -26.64
N PHE A 279 2.32 -7.60 -27.07
CA PHE A 279 1.14 -7.95 -26.27
C PHE A 279 0.84 -9.44 -26.42
N ILE A 280 1.45 -10.25 -25.54
CA ILE A 280 1.32 -11.72 -25.52
C ILE A 280 0.88 -12.20 -24.14
N PRO A 281 0.13 -13.31 -24.04
CA PRO A 281 -0.39 -13.82 -22.77
C PRO A 281 0.69 -14.12 -21.73
N SER A 282 1.84 -14.65 -22.15
CA SER A 282 2.94 -15.03 -21.26
C SER A 282 3.51 -13.88 -20.44
N ASN A 283 3.22 -12.61 -20.77
CA ASN A 283 3.55 -11.45 -19.96
C ASN A 283 2.85 -11.46 -18.59
N PHE A 284 1.77 -12.23 -18.45
CA PHE A 284 0.96 -12.34 -17.24
C PHE A 284 1.17 -13.66 -16.48
N GLY A 285 2.06 -14.53 -16.95
CA GLY A 285 2.40 -15.81 -16.33
C GLY A 285 2.42 -16.97 -17.31
N ALA A 286 3.01 -18.09 -16.90
CA ALA A 286 3.23 -19.24 -17.79
C ALA A 286 1.93 -19.90 -18.27
N THR A 287 0.86 -19.88 -17.47
CA THR A 287 -0.46 -20.46 -17.79
C THR A 287 -1.43 -19.47 -18.40
N ALA A 288 -0.99 -18.21 -18.62
CA ALA A 288 -1.88 -17.11 -18.99
C ALA A 288 -2.61 -17.33 -20.32
N GLU A 289 -1.99 -17.99 -21.30
CA GLU A 289 -2.64 -18.28 -22.59
C GLU A 289 -3.86 -19.18 -22.38
N GLN A 290 -3.72 -20.24 -21.62
CA GLN A 290 -4.82 -21.18 -21.31
C GLN A 290 -5.94 -20.51 -20.52
N VAL A 291 -5.58 -19.71 -19.50
CA VAL A 291 -6.54 -19.00 -18.66
C VAL A 291 -7.31 -17.97 -19.45
N LEU A 292 -6.60 -17.05 -20.15
CA LEU A 292 -7.20 -15.91 -20.84
C LEU A 292 -8.05 -16.31 -22.05
N GLN A 293 -7.81 -17.49 -22.65
CA GLN A 293 -8.70 -18.05 -23.71
C GLN A 293 -10.04 -18.49 -23.19
N ASN A 294 -10.14 -18.90 -21.92
CA ASN A 294 -11.33 -19.53 -21.36
C ASN A 294 -12.26 -18.57 -20.60
N ILE A 295 -11.85 -17.32 -20.42
CA ILE A 295 -12.67 -16.34 -19.68
C ILE A 295 -13.73 -15.68 -20.57
N ASP A 296 -14.89 -15.39 -19.99
CA ASP A 296 -15.99 -14.67 -20.62
C ASP A 296 -16.24 -13.28 -20.03
N SER A 297 -15.75 -13.02 -18.83
CA SER A 297 -15.91 -11.75 -18.10
C SER A 297 -14.75 -11.52 -17.11
N ILE A 298 -14.65 -10.29 -16.64
CA ILE A 298 -13.64 -9.87 -15.65
C ILE A 298 -14.33 -9.24 -14.45
N LYS A 299 -13.86 -9.59 -13.25
CA LYS A 299 -14.14 -8.91 -11.99
C LYS A 299 -12.85 -8.33 -11.45
N ILE A 300 -12.80 -7.02 -11.19
CA ILE A 300 -11.62 -6.38 -10.60
C ILE A 300 -11.94 -5.96 -9.16
N LEU A 301 -11.11 -6.38 -8.22
CA LEU A 301 -11.23 -6.12 -6.79
C LEU A 301 -10.04 -5.29 -6.31
N ALA A 302 -10.29 -4.11 -5.79
CA ALA A 302 -9.25 -3.20 -5.33
C ALA A 302 -9.79 -2.19 -4.31
N CYS A 303 -8.88 -1.46 -3.65
CA CYS A 303 -9.19 -0.37 -2.72
C CYS A 303 -8.49 0.93 -3.15
N GLY A 304 -9.07 2.08 -2.79
CA GLY A 304 -8.45 3.40 -2.92
C GLY A 304 -7.97 3.71 -4.34
N THR A 305 -6.74 4.19 -4.46
CA THR A 305 -6.08 4.52 -5.73
C THR A 305 -6.12 3.36 -6.74
N SER A 306 -5.90 2.12 -6.28
CA SER A 306 -5.97 0.93 -7.15
C SER A 306 -7.38 0.66 -7.67
N PHE A 307 -8.43 0.99 -6.91
CA PHE A 307 -9.81 0.93 -7.38
C PHE A 307 -10.07 1.94 -8.51
N TYR A 308 -9.44 3.13 -8.47
CA TYR A 308 -9.57 4.10 -9.57
C TYR A 308 -8.77 3.67 -10.81
N ALA A 309 -7.64 3.00 -10.63
CA ALA A 309 -6.94 2.36 -11.75
C ALA A 309 -7.81 1.27 -12.41
N ALA A 310 -8.45 0.42 -11.61
CA ALA A 310 -9.42 -0.56 -12.06
C ALA A 310 -10.59 0.08 -12.82
N SER A 311 -11.16 1.17 -12.27
CA SER A 311 -12.26 1.91 -12.88
C SER A 311 -11.89 2.52 -14.24
N THR A 312 -10.65 2.99 -14.39
CA THR A 312 -10.12 3.46 -15.68
C THR A 312 -9.99 2.29 -16.65
N SER A 313 -9.43 1.17 -16.21
CA SER A 313 -9.17 0.00 -17.05
C SER A 313 -10.44 -0.67 -17.59
N LYS A 314 -11.57 -0.54 -16.88
CA LYS A 314 -12.87 -1.01 -17.37
C LYS A 314 -13.18 -0.46 -18.76
N TYR A 315 -12.92 0.83 -18.99
CA TYR A 315 -13.14 1.44 -20.31
C TYR A 315 -12.27 0.77 -21.39
N TRP A 316 -11.01 0.46 -21.10
CA TRP A 316 -10.13 -0.22 -22.04
C TRP A 316 -10.54 -1.67 -22.28
N LEU A 317 -10.83 -2.42 -21.21
CA LEU A 317 -11.23 -3.82 -21.32
C LEU A 317 -12.52 -4.00 -22.12
N GLU A 318 -13.49 -3.10 -21.93
CA GLU A 318 -14.74 -3.13 -22.69
C GLU A 318 -14.59 -2.56 -24.11
N SER A 319 -13.82 -1.48 -24.32
CA SER A 319 -13.68 -0.86 -25.65
C SER A 319 -12.65 -1.55 -26.55
N ILE A 320 -11.52 -2.01 -26.02
CA ILE A 320 -10.42 -2.63 -26.77
C ILE A 320 -10.59 -4.14 -26.82
N ALA A 321 -10.78 -4.80 -25.67
CA ALA A 321 -10.85 -6.25 -25.59
C ALA A 321 -12.26 -6.81 -25.83
N LYS A 322 -13.31 -5.96 -25.78
CA LYS A 322 -14.72 -6.38 -25.91
C LYS A 322 -15.09 -7.47 -24.89
N ILE A 323 -14.61 -7.33 -23.66
CA ILE A 323 -14.91 -8.26 -22.57
C ILE A 323 -15.69 -7.53 -21.46
N PRO A 324 -16.84 -8.07 -21.01
CA PRO A 324 -17.59 -7.49 -19.91
C PRO A 324 -16.73 -7.40 -18.66
N THR A 325 -16.67 -6.21 -18.08
CA THR A 325 -15.80 -5.95 -16.91
C THR A 325 -16.60 -5.26 -15.82
N ASP A 326 -16.50 -5.80 -14.61
CA ASP A 326 -17.07 -5.20 -13.42
C ASP A 326 -15.97 -4.88 -12.41
N VAL A 327 -16.10 -3.74 -11.72
CA VAL A 327 -15.11 -3.23 -10.77
C VAL A 327 -15.79 -2.99 -9.44
N GLU A 328 -15.24 -3.55 -8.38
CA GLU A 328 -15.84 -3.47 -7.05
C GLU A 328 -14.80 -3.17 -5.97
N ILE A 329 -15.20 -2.42 -4.94
CA ILE A 329 -14.37 -2.16 -3.78
C ILE A 329 -14.22 -3.47 -2.99
N ALA A 330 -12.98 -3.85 -2.71
CA ALA A 330 -12.68 -5.15 -2.12
C ALA A 330 -13.31 -5.33 -0.72
N SER A 331 -13.36 -4.29 0.10
CA SER A 331 -14.01 -4.33 1.42
C SER A 331 -15.50 -4.65 1.34
N GLU A 332 -16.20 -4.21 0.27
CA GLU A 332 -17.63 -4.47 0.11
C GLU A 332 -17.90 -5.84 -0.50
N TYR A 333 -17.05 -6.26 -1.45
CA TYR A 333 -17.19 -7.56 -2.12
C TYR A 333 -17.17 -8.73 -1.14
N ARG A 334 -16.30 -8.70 -0.14
CA ARG A 334 -16.08 -9.81 0.79
C ARG A 334 -17.25 -10.08 1.76
N TYR A 335 -18.19 -9.15 1.91
CA TYR A 335 -19.29 -9.24 2.88
C TYR A 335 -20.66 -9.38 2.26
N ARG A 336 -20.79 -9.39 0.95
CA ARG A 336 -22.06 -9.57 0.28
C ARG A 336 -22.17 -10.96 -0.35
N ASP A 337 -23.40 -11.41 -0.60
CA ASP A 337 -23.64 -12.60 -1.41
C ASP A 337 -23.28 -12.33 -2.87
N VAL A 338 -22.38 -13.14 -3.42
CA VAL A 338 -21.87 -13.04 -4.78
C VAL A 338 -22.29 -14.25 -5.59
N ILE A 339 -22.75 -14.02 -6.82
CA ILE A 339 -22.99 -15.09 -7.79
C ILE A 339 -21.66 -15.37 -8.49
N ALA A 340 -21.08 -16.54 -8.22
CA ALA A 340 -19.82 -16.95 -8.82
C ALA A 340 -19.99 -17.32 -10.31
N ASN A 341 -19.04 -16.90 -11.14
CA ASN A 341 -18.89 -17.35 -12.52
C ASN A 341 -17.52 -18.05 -12.66
N PRO A 342 -17.46 -19.37 -12.88
CA PRO A 342 -16.19 -20.09 -13.02
C PRO A 342 -15.33 -19.63 -14.19
N LYS A 343 -15.93 -18.98 -15.19
CA LYS A 343 -15.21 -18.40 -16.35
C LYS A 343 -14.87 -16.92 -16.19
N GLN A 344 -15.09 -16.35 -15.02
CA GLN A 344 -14.71 -14.98 -14.74
C GLN A 344 -13.28 -14.92 -14.22
N LEU A 345 -12.45 -14.06 -14.82
CA LEU A 345 -11.15 -13.74 -14.27
C LEU A 345 -11.30 -12.73 -13.12
N VAL A 346 -10.87 -13.11 -11.94
CA VAL A 346 -10.78 -12.19 -10.79
C VAL A 346 -9.41 -11.51 -10.82
N ILE A 347 -9.40 -10.18 -10.99
CA ILE A 347 -8.17 -9.38 -10.97
C ILE A 347 -8.09 -8.64 -9.63
N THR A 348 -6.96 -8.75 -8.95
CA THR A 348 -6.63 -7.93 -7.80
C THR A 348 -5.55 -6.93 -8.14
N ILE A 349 -5.68 -5.69 -7.64
CA ILE A 349 -4.70 -4.63 -7.88
C ILE A 349 -4.26 -4.08 -6.53
N SER A 350 -2.94 -4.08 -6.29
CA SER A 350 -2.36 -3.54 -5.06
C SER A 350 -0.92 -3.08 -5.28
N GLN A 351 -0.56 -1.92 -4.75
CA GLN A 351 0.84 -1.49 -4.76
C GLN A 351 1.68 -2.41 -3.86
N SER A 352 1.25 -2.64 -2.62
CA SER A 352 2.00 -3.42 -1.62
C SER A 352 1.83 -4.93 -1.77
N GLY A 353 0.70 -5.39 -2.36
CA GLY A 353 0.31 -6.78 -2.37
C GLY A 353 -0.07 -7.36 -1.00
N GLU A 354 -0.21 -6.49 0.02
CA GLU A 354 -0.51 -6.85 1.41
C GLU A 354 -1.79 -6.20 1.93
N THR A 355 -2.61 -5.60 1.07
CA THR A 355 -3.88 -4.97 1.47
C THR A 355 -4.87 -6.05 1.92
N LEU A 356 -5.24 -6.03 3.20
CA LEU A 356 -6.05 -7.10 3.82
C LEU A 356 -7.38 -7.30 3.09
N ASP A 357 -8.15 -6.21 2.90
CA ASP A 357 -9.45 -6.31 2.22
C ASP A 357 -9.35 -6.94 0.83
N THR A 358 -8.30 -6.58 0.06
CA THR A 358 -8.10 -7.14 -1.27
C THR A 358 -7.72 -8.62 -1.21
N MET A 359 -6.91 -9.01 -0.22
CA MET A 359 -6.53 -10.40 0.01
C MET A 359 -7.74 -11.26 0.40
N GLU A 360 -8.52 -10.79 1.37
CA GLU A 360 -9.70 -11.52 1.85
C GLU A 360 -10.79 -11.59 0.77
N ALA A 361 -10.96 -10.52 -0.04
CA ALA A 361 -11.85 -10.55 -1.19
C ALA A 361 -11.43 -11.59 -2.23
N LEU A 362 -10.12 -11.74 -2.50
CA LEU A 362 -9.60 -12.79 -3.38
C LEU A 362 -9.88 -14.19 -2.82
N LYS A 363 -9.58 -14.42 -1.54
CA LYS A 363 -9.85 -15.71 -0.87
C LYS A 363 -11.35 -16.04 -0.90
N TYR A 364 -12.19 -15.03 -0.64
CA TYR A 364 -13.64 -15.21 -0.71
C TYR A 364 -14.08 -15.58 -2.13
N ALA A 365 -13.62 -14.89 -3.17
CA ALA A 365 -13.90 -15.25 -4.56
C ALA A 365 -13.48 -16.69 -4.89
N GLN A 366 -12.28 -17.09 -4.48
CA GLN A 366 -11.79 -18.46 -4.65
C GLN A 366 -12.68 -19.50 -3.94
N SER A 367 -13.13 -19.18 -2.71
CA SER A 367 -14.03 -20.07 -1.95
C SER A 367 -15.41 -20.25 -2.60
N LEU A 368 -15.86 -19.25 -3.36
CA LEU A 368 -17.11 -19.30 -4.13
C LEU A 368 -16.99 -20.08 -5.45
N GLY A 369 -15.78 -20.50 -5.84
CA GLY A 369 -15.54 -21.29 -7.05
C GLY A 369 -15.09 -20.51 -8.28
N HIS A 370 -14.67 -19.23 -8.13
CA HIS A 370 -13.92 -18.55 -9.19
C HIS A 370 -12.59 -19.27 -9.40
N GLN A 371 -12.36 -19.76 -10.63
CA GLN A 371 -11.23 -20.64 -10.93
C GLN A 371 -9.95 -19.85 -11.29
N HIS A 372 -10.08 -18.65 -11.83
CA HIS A 372 -8.98 -17.89 -12.40
C HIS A 372 -8.75 -16.57 -11.68
N SER A 373 -7.50 -16.28 -11.36
CA SER A 373 -7.09 -15.04 -10.71
C SER A 373 -5.81 -14.46 -11.30
N LEU A 374 -5.75 -13.13 -11.37
CA LEU A 374 -4.58 -12.35 -11.77
C LEU A 374 -4.31 -11.27 -10.72
N SER A 375 -3.07 -11.17 -10.25
CA SER A 375 -2.64 -10.05 -9.42
C SER A 375 -1.79 -9.06 -10.22
N VAL A 376 -2.18 -7.78 -10.22
CA VAL A 376 -1.34 -6.66 -10.68
C VAL A 376 -0.73 -6.00 -9.46
N CYS A 377 0.56 -6.19 -9.24
CA CYS A 377 1.23 -5.81 -8.01
C CYS A 377 2.61 -5.21 -8.27
N ASN A 378 3.08 -4.34 -7.37
CA ASN A 378 4.42 -3.76 -7.48
C ASN A 378 5.45 -4.52 -6.64
N VAL A 379 5.06 -5.02 -5.47
CA VAL A 379 5.97 -5.74 -4.56
C VAL A 379 5.97 -7.22 -4.92
N MET A 380 7.12 -7.68 -5.44
CA MET A 380 7.32 -9.10 -5.73
C MET A 380 7.22 -9.91 -4.44
N GLU A 381 6.65 -11.14 -4.56
CA GLU A 381 6.54 -12.10 -3.47
C GLU A 381 5.67 -11.67 -2.27
N SER A 382 4.93 -10.57 -2.39
CA SER A 382 3.88 -10.21 -1.44
C SER A 382 2.72 -11.23 -1.46
N ALA A 383 1.77 -11.08 -0.54
CA ALA A 383 0.76 -12.11 -0.31
C ALA A 383 -0.21 -12.28 -1.51
N LEU A 384 -0.66 -11.18 -2.14
CA LEU A 384 -1.57 -11.26 -3.29
C LEU A 384 -0.98 -12.01 -4.50
N PRO A 385 0.26 -11.71 -4.97
CA PRO A 385 0.90 -12.50 -6.01
C PRO A 385 1.00 -14.00 -5.70
N ARG A 386 1.34 -14.35 -4.44
CA ARG A 386 1.44 -15.76 -4.03
C ARG A 386 0.09 -16.49 -4.00
N ALA A 387 -1.00 -15.75 -3.79
CA ALA A 387 -2.36 -16.30 -3.75
C ALA A 387 -3.05 -16.35 -5.12
N SER A 388 -2.43 -15.78 -6.16
CA SER A 388 -3.00 -15.65 -7.50
C SER A 388 -2.38 -16.64 -8.47
N GLU A 389 -3.18 -17.10 -9.45
CA GLU A 389 -2.73 -18.00 -10.52
C GLU A 389 -1.81 -17.30 -11.52
N LEU A 390 -2.15 -16.05 -11.86
CA LEU A 390 -1.40 -15.19 -12.77
C LEU A 390 -0.92 -13.94 -12.05
N VAL A 391 0.23 -13.40 -12.48
CA VAL A 391 0.82 -12.21 -11.85
C VAL A 391 1.43 -11.31 -12.92
N PHE A 392 1.20 -9.99 -12.77
CA PHE A 392 1.95 -8.96 -13.47
C PHE A 392 2.59 -8.00 -12.46
N TYR A 393 3.90 -7.81 -12.55
CA TYR A 393 4.64 -6.86 -11.70
C TYR A 393 4.84 -5.53 -12.41
N THR A 394 4.39 -4.44 -11.76
CA THR A 394 4.39 -3.10 -12.36
C THR A 394 5.76 -2.43 -12.45
N ARG A 395 6.79 -2.95 -11.76
CA ARG A 395 8.17 -2.44 -11.78
C ARG A 395 8.30 -0.94 -11.44
N ALA A 396 7.37 -0.40 -10.64
CA ALA A 396 7.39 1.01 -10.25
C ALA A 396 8.56 1.38 -9.30
N GLY A 397 9.30 0.37 -8.82
CA GLY A 397 10.29 0.55 -7.75
C GLY A 397 9.63 0.81 -6.39
N ALA A 398 10.41 1.18 -5.39
CA ALA A 398 9.89 1.49 -4.07
C ALA A 398 9.03 2.76 -4.09
N GLU A 399 7.88 2.72 -3.42
CA GLU A 399 7.01 3.86 -3.20
C GLU A 399 6.74 4.00 -1.70
N ILE A 400 7.25 5.09 -1.10
CA ILE A 400 7.34 5.31 0.36
C ILE A 400 6.30 6.32 0.83
N GLY A 401 6.06 7.38 0.05
CA GLY A 401 5.02 8.36 0.32
C GLY A 401 3.66 7.66 0.55
N VAL A 402 2.94 8.04 1.61
CA VAL A 402 1.67 7.38 1.96
C VAL A 402 0.66 7.49 0.82
N ALA A 403 0.51 8.67 0.23
CA ALA A 403 -0.32 8.88 -0.95
C ALA A 403 0.35 8.30 -2.20
N SER A 404 -0.27 7.31 -2.84
CA SER A 404 0.27 6.66 -4.04
C SER A 404 0.30 7.59 -5.24
N THR A 405 1.37 7.50 -6.03
CA THR A 405 1.59 8.31 -7.25
C THR A 405 2.02 7.47 -8.44
N LYS A 406 3.29 7.07 -8.52
CA LYS A 406 3.83 6.26 -9.63
C LYS A 406 3.23 4.86 -9.68
N ALA A 407 2.81 4.29 -8.54
CA ALA A 407 2.12 3.01 -8.54
C ALA A 407 0.81 3.07 -9.33
N PHE A 408 0.06 4.18 -9.26
CA PHE A 408 -1.16 4.36 -10.03
C PHE A 408 -0.90 4.35 -11.54
N THR A 409 0.05 5.17 -12.01
CA THR A 409 0.36 5.28 -13.45
C THR A 409 0.91 3.97 -14.01
N THR A 410 1.71 3.23 -13.24
CA THR A 410 2.21 1.92 -13.66
C THR A 410 1.13 0.84 -13.64
N GLN A 411 0.17 0.88 -12.72
CA GLN A 411 -1.03 0.02 -12.76
C GLN A 411 -1.85 0.27 -14.03
N LEU A 412 -2.02 1.54 -14.43
CA LEU A 412 -2.70 1.88 -15.68
C LEU A 412 -1.99 1.30 -16.91
N VAL A 413 -0.66 1.38 -16.98
CA VAL A 413 0.15 0.77 -18.06
C VAL A 413 -0.06 -0.74 -18.12
N ALA A 414 0.00 -1.43 -16.97
CA ALA A 414 -0.19 -2.88 -16.87
C ALA A 414 -1.59 -3.31 -17.35
N LEU A 415 -2.61 -2.61 -16.91
CA LEU A 415 -4.02 -2.89 -17.24
C LEU A 415 -4.35 -2.56 -18.70
N PHE A 416 -3.74 -1.50 -19.26
CA PHE A 416 -3.82 -1.22 -20.69
C PHE A 416 -3.18 -2.37 -21.49
N GLY A 417 -1.99 -2.82 -21.09
CA GLY A 417 -1.33 -3.96 -21.74
C GLY A 417 -2.17 -5.23 -21.70
N LEU A 418 -2.89 -5.49 -20.60
CA LEU A 418 -3.83 -6.61 -20.50
C LEU A 418 -5.00 -6.45 -21.47
N ALA A 419 -5.58 -5.24 -21.58
CA ALA A 419 -6.70 -4.99 -22.47
C ALA A 419 -6.32 -5.21 -23.94
N VAL A 420 -5.11 -4.77 -24.36
CA VAL A 420 -4.63 -5.00 -25.73
C VAL A 420 -4.30 -6.48 -25.96
N THR A 421 -3.69 -7.16 -24.99
CA THR A 421 -3.40 -8.61 -25.07
C THR A 421 -4.68 -9.41 -25.27
N LEU A 422 -5.69 -9.17 -24.44
CA LEU A 422 -7.01 -9.81 -24.57
C LEU A 422 -7.69 -9.46 -25.90
N GLY A 423 -7.60 -8.21 -26.34
CA GLY A 423 -8.15 -7.77 -27.65
C GLY A 423 -7.52 -8.50 -28.83
N LYS A 424 -6.21 -8.74 -28.80
CA LYS A 424 -5.50 -9.56 -29.80
C LYS A 424 -5.95 -11.02 -29.75
N MET A 425 -6.01 -11.63 -28.56
CA MET A 425 -6.44 -13.02 -28.41
C MET A 425 -7.86 -13.23 -28.92
N ARG A 426 -8.72 -12.27 -28.70
CA ARG A 426 -10.13 -12.30 -29.16
C ARG A 426 -10.31 -11.92 -30.63
N GLY A 427 -9.23 -11.55 -31.33
CA GLY A 427 -9.25 -11.15 -32.72
C GLY A 427 -9.92 -9.80 -33.01
N VAL A 428 -10.12 -8.97 -31.99
CA VAL A 428 -10.74 -7.63 -32.13
C VAL A 428 -9.72 -6.51 -32.21
N VAL A 429 -8.46 -6.78 -31.94
CA VAL A 429 -7.31 -5.90 -32.16
C VAL A 429 -6.43 -6.51 -33.25
N SER A 430 -6.30 -5.81 -34.36
CA SER A 430 -5.43 -6.21 -35.47
C SER A 430 -3.95 -6.03 -35.12
N GLN A 431 -3.07 -6.66 -35.90
CA GLN A 431 -1.62 -6.49 -35.74
C GLN A 431 -1.18 -5.03 -35.94
N GLY A 432 -1.79 -4.30 -36.88
CA GLY A 432 -1.51 -2.88 -37.08
C GLY A 432 -1.88 -2.03 -35.87
N GLN A 433 -3.11 -2.20 -35.35
CA GLN A 433 -3.54 -1.51 -34.13
C GLN A 433 -2.66 -1.84 -32.93
N ALA A 434 -2.23 -3.10 -32.78
CA ALA A 434 -1.31 -3.48 -31.71
C ALA A 434 0.04 -2.77 -31.85
N GLN A 435 0.53 -2.58 -33.09
CA GLN A 435 1.76 -1.82 -33.34
C GLN A 435 1.57 -0.34 -32.99
N ASP A 436 0.45 0.27 -33.37
CA ASP A 436 0.13 1.67 -33.01
C ASP A 436 0.14 1.84 -31.47
N TYR A 437 -0.43 0.90 -30.72
CA TYR A 437 -0.40 0.92 -29.25
C TYR A 437 1.01 0.75 -28.66
N LEU A 438 1.90 -0.05 -29.30
CA LEU A 438 3.30 -0.12 -28.90
C LEU A 438 4.03 1.22 -29.13
N ASP A 439 3.73 1.90 -30.22
CA ASP A 439 4.33 3.20 -30.53
C ASP A 439 3.83 4.29 -29.57
N GLU A 440 2.55 4.25 -29.20
CA GLU A 440 2.00 5.12 -28.14
C GLU A 440 2.66 4.84 -26.78
N LEU A 441 2.84 3.57 -26.37
CA LEU A 441 3.55 3.21 -25.14
C LEU A 441 5.01 3.68 -25.15
N ARG A 442 5.69 3.61 -26.29
CA ARG A 442 7.06 4.09 -26.45
C ARG A 442 7.15 5.61 -26.27
N ALA A 443 6.14 6.36 -26.69
CA ALA A 443 6.08 7.81 -26.57
C ALA A 443 5.60 8.28 -25.16
N LEU A 444 4.96 7.41 -24.39
CA LEU A 444 4.31 7.75 -23.11
C LEU A 444 5.26 8.38 -22.09
N PRO A 445 6.49 7.87 -21.84
CA PRO A 445 7.41 8.46 -20.87
C PRO A 445 7.73 9.93 -21.18
N GLY A 446 7.91 10.27 -22.46
CA GLY A 446 8.12 11.64 -22.91
C GLY A 446 6.92 12.55 -22.64
N SER A 447 5.71 12.04 -22.85
CA SER A 447 4.47 12.78 -22.58
C SER A 447 4.26 13.00 -21.08
N VAL A 448 4.59 12.02 -20.24
CA VAL A 448 4.58 12.13 -18.78
C VAL A 448 5.61 13.18 -18.31
N GLN A 449 6.81 13.18 -18.90
CA GLN A 449 7.83 14.22 -18.62
C GLN A 449 7.35 15.63 -19.00
N HIS A 450 6.67 15.77 -20.14
CA HIS A 450 6.10 17.06 -20.52
C HIS A 450 4.98 17.52 -19.58
N ALA A 451 4.18 16.59 -19.03
CA ALA A 451 3.18 16.92 -18.01
C ALA A 451 3.84 17.39 -16.70
N LEU A 452 4.99 16.83 -16.30
CA LEU A 452 5.78 17.32 -15.16
C LEU A 452 6.30 18.73 -15.36
N ASN A 453 6.62 19.13 -16.59
CA ASN A 453 7.10 20.48 -16.89
C ASN A 453 6.01 21.57 -16.68
N LEU A 454 4.77 21.21 -16.43
CA LEU A 454 3.67 22.11 -16.05
C LEU A 454 3.74 22.54 -14.58
N GLU A 455 4.63 21.95 -13.78
CA GLU A 455 4.74 22.16 -12.34
C GLU A 455 4.77 23.64 -11.93
N PRO A 456 5.51 24.57 -12.58
CA PRO A 456 5.51 25.98 -12.20
C PRO A 456 4.12 26.65 -12.32
N GLN A 457 3.34 26.28 -13.34
CA GLN A 457 1.98 26.81 -13.55
C GLN A 457 1.01 26.23 -12.49
N ILE A 458 1.17 24.96 -12.15
CA ILE A 458 0.35 24.26 -11.16
C ILE A 458 0.66 24.81 -9.75
N THR A 459 1.93 25.09 -9.46
CA THR A 459 2.33 25.72 -8.19
C THR A 459 1.62 27.07 -8.00
N ALA A 460 1.47 27.88 -9.04
CA ALA A 460 0.71 29.14 -8.95
C ALA A 460 -0.79 28.91 -8.64
N TRP A 461 -1.38 27.81 -9.08
CA TRP A 461 -2.76 27.45 -8.72
C TRP A 461 -2.87 27.00 -7.25
N SER A 462 -1.89 26.27 -6.75
CA SER A 462 -1.92 25.70 -5.40
C SER A 462 -2.10 26.75 -4.30
N GLU A 463 -1.61 27.96 -4.48
CA GLU A 463 -1.79 29.08 -3.55
C GLU A 463 -3.27 29.48 -3.39
N LYS A 464 -4.06 29.35 -4.48
CA LYS A 464 -5.50 29.60 -4.44
C LYS A 464 -6.24 28.52 -3.67
N PHE A 465 -5.80 27.27 -3.79
CA PHE A 465 -6.39 26.14 -3.06
C PHE A 465 -6.00 26.13 -1.59
N ALA A 466 -4.84 26.64 -1.22
CA ALA A 466 -4.34 26.57 0.16
C ALA A 466 -5.29 27.15 1.22
N LYS A 467 -6.13 28.10 0.86
CA LYS A 467 -7.11 28.76 1.75
C LYS A 467 -8.50 28.13 1.68
N LYS A 468 -8.72 27.17 0.79
CA LYS A 468 -10.04 26.55 0.60
C LYS A 468 -10.24 25.38 1.59
N THR A 469 -11.48 25.10 1.92
CA THR A 469 -11.89 23.98 2.78
C THR A 469 -12.50 22.83 1.99
N SER A 470 -13.00 23.14 0.79
CA SER A 470 -13.66 22.17 -0.10
C SER A 470 -13.20 22.40 -1.55
N ALA A 471 -13.29 21.37 -2.37
CA ALA A 471 -13.03 21.42 -3.81
C ALA A 471 -13.83 20.35 -4.53
N LEU A 472 -14.29 20.64 -5.75
CA LEU A 472 -14.90 19.65 -6.63
C LEU A 472 -13.95 19.30 -7.77
N PHE A 473 -13.99 18.03 -8.18
CA PHE A 473 -13.27 17.53 -9.34
C PHE A 473 -14.27 16.97 -10.34
N LEU A 474 -14.09 17.29 -11.60
CA LEU A 474 -14.97 16.85 -12.68
C LEU A 474 -14.17 16.12 -13.77
N GLY A 475 -14.68 15.00 -14.19
CA GLY A 475 -14.20 14.26 -15.33
C GLY A 475 -15.37 13.64 -16.09
N ARG A 476 -15.13 13.13 -17.30
CA ARG A 476 -16.14 12.42 -18.05
C ARG A 476 -15.56 11.21 -18.76
N GLY A 477 -16.38 10.13 -18.90
CA GLY A 477 -15.90 8.89 -19.48
C GLY A 477 -14.68 8.35 -18.72
N ILE A 478 -13.66 7.95 -19.44
CA ILE A 478 -12.41 7.37 -18.90
C ILE A 478 -11.62 8.34 -17.98
N HIS A 479 -11.89 9.66 -18.06
CA HIS A 479 -11.24 10.67 -17.24
C HIS A 479 -11.98 10.97 -15.92
N TYR A 480 -13.16 10.38 -15.69
CA TYR A 480 -13.83 10.49 -14.40
C TYR A 480 -13.02 9.79 -13.27
N PRO A 481 -12.51 8.56 -13.46
CA PRO A 481 -11.62 7.98 -12.46
C PRO A 481 -10.34 8.78 -12.20
N ILE A 482 -9.84 9.55 -13.17
CA ILE A 482 -8.70 10.44 -12.95
C ILE A 482 -9.08 11.64 -12.09
N ALA A 483 -10.28 12.17 -12.25
CA ALA A 483 -10.83 13.19 -11.35
C ALA A 483 -11.01 12.65 -9.92
N LEU A 484 -11.47 11.40 -9.76
CA LEU A 484 -11.54 10.71 -8.46
C LEU A 484 -10.17 10.59 -7.80
N GLU A 485 -9.15 10.20 -8.56
CA GLU A 485 -7.77 10.11 -8.06
C GLU A 485 -7.23 11.48 -7.65
N GLY A 486 -7.47 12.53 -8.43
CA GLY A 486 -7.08 13.90 -8.09
C GLY A 486 -7.76 14.40 -6.80
N ALA A 487 -9.04 14.16 -6.63
CA ALA A 487 -9.78 14.48 -5.42
C ALA A 487 -9.26 13.69 -4.21
N LEU A 488 -8.94 12.40 -4.39
CA LEU A 488 -8.34 11.55 -3.35
C LEU A 488 -6.99 12.12 -2.91
N LYS A 489 -6.08 12.39 -3.85
CA LYS A 489 -4.76 12.95 -3.53
C LYS A 489 -4.87 14.28 -2.80
N LEU A 490 -5.78 15.17 -3.25
CA LEU A 490 -5.96 16.46 -2.59
C LEU A 490 -6.44 16.27 -1.13
N LYS A 491 -7.46 15.44 -0.89
CA LYS A 491 -7.98 15.22 0.48
C LYS A 491 -6.97 14.54 1.40
N GLU A 492 -6.20 13.57 0.89
CA GLU A 492 -5.25 12.79 1.70
C GLU A 492 -4.16 13.67 2.33
N ILE A 493 -3.57 14.58 1.55
CA ILE A 493 -2.37 15.31 1.97
C ILE A 493 -2.64 16.77 2.35
N THR A 494 -3.78 17.35 1.95
CA THR A 494 -4.12 18.74 2.26
C THR A 494 -5.21 18.88 3.31
N TYR A 495 -5.99 17.82 3.55
CA TYR A 495 -7.19 17.80 4.40
C TYR A 495 -8.32 18.71 3.90
N ILE A 496 -8.28 19.15 2.64
CA ILE A 496 -9.39 19.77 1.94
C ILE A 496 -10.42 18.70 1.64
N HIS A 497 -11.71 18.98 1.94
CA HIS A 497 -12.78 18.08 1.56
C HIS A 497 -12.97 18.11 0.03
N ALA A 498 -12.37 17.17 -0.66
CA ALA A 498 -12.40 17.09 -2.12
C ALA A 498 -13.22 15.89 -2.58
N GLU A 499 -14.14 16.10 -3.51
CA GLU A 499 -14.96 15.08 -4.11
C GLU A 499 -14.92 15.17 -5.63
N ALA A 500 -15.14 14.04 -6.31
CA ALA A 500 -15.21 14.02 -7.76
C ALA A 500 -16.52 13.43 -8.24
N TYR A 501 -17.03 14.00 -9.34
CA TYR A 501 -18.26 13.58 -9.98
C TYR A 501 -18.06 13.41 -11.49
N PRO A 502 -18.79 12.49 -12.13
CA PRO A 502 -18.98 12.57 -13.57
C PRO A 502 -19.61 13.93 -13.88
N ALA A 503 -19.03 14.71 -14.80
CA ALA A 503 -19.49 16.09 -15.04
C ALA A 503 -20.97 16.17 -15.39
N GLY A 504 -21.55 15.12 -15.98
CA GLY A 504 -22.97 15.03 -16.28
C GLY A 504 -23.87 14.96 -15.05
N GLU A 505 -23.34 14.45 -13.92
CA GLU A 505 -24.09 14.29 -12.66
C GLU A 505 -24.21 15.59 -11.84
N LEU A 506 -23.54 16.68 -12.25
CA LEU A 506 -23.65 17.96 -11.54
C LEU A 506 -25.11 18.39 -11.28
N LYS A 507 -25.99 18.20 -12.26
CA LYS A 507 -27.41 18.58 -12.19
C LYS A 507 -28.23 17.77 -11.19
N HIS A 508 -27.70 16.62 -10.76
CA HIS A 508 -28.38 15.67 -9.87
C HIS A 508 -28.01 15.83 -8.40
N GLY A 509 -27.52 17.04 -8.02
CA GLY A 509 -27.23 17.40 -6.64
C GLY A 509 -25.97 18.24 -6.45
N PRO A 510 -24.79 17.81 -6.93
CA PRO A 510 -23.53 18.48 -6.64
C PRO A 510 -23.44 19.95 -7.03
N LEU A 511 -24.22 20.38 -8.03
CA LEU A 511 -24.29 21.76 -8.47
C LEU A 511 -24.78 22.74 -7.37
N ALA A 512 -25.50 22.23 -6.36
CA ALA A 512 -25.92 22.99 -5.20
C ALA A 512 -24.75 23.47 -4.32
N LEU A 513 -23.58 22.83 -4.43
CA LEU A 513 -22.37 23.18 -3.67
C LEU A 513 -21.53 24.26 -4.35
N VAL A 514 -21.84 24.62 -5.60
CA VAL A 514 -21.04 25.55 -6.40
C VAL A 514 -21.37 26.99 -6.04
N ASP A 515 -20.38 27.70 -5.55
CA ASP A 515 -20.36 29.14 -5.30
C ASP A 515 -18.96 29.72 -5.62
N GLU A 516 -18.71 30.99 -5.34
CA GLU A 516 -17.42 31.66 -5.55
C GLU A 516 -16.28 31.14 -4.65
N ASN A 517 -16.59 30.36 -3.61
CA ASN A 517 -15.63 29.79 -2.68
C ASN A 517 -15.23 28.36 -3.04
N MET A 518 -16.00 27.69 -3.90
CA MET A 518 -15.77 26.31 -4.31
C MET A 518 -14.93 26.25 -5.59
N PRO A 519 -13.62 25.94 -5.52
CA PRO A 519 -12.83 25.68 -6.72
C PRO A 519 -13.26 24.36 -7.37
N VAL A 520 -13.41 24.40 -8.69
CA VAL A 520 -13.81 23.23 -9.48
C VAL A 520 -12.69 22.87 -10.45
N VAL A 521 -12.01 21.75 -10.19
CA VAL A 521 -10.97 21.19 -11.06
C VAL A 521 -11.64 20.35 -12.15
N VAL A 522 -11.29 20.59 -13.41
CA VAL A 522 -11.86 19.87 -14.54
C VAL A 522 -10.76 19.18 -15.34
N VAL A 523 -10.86 17.86 -15.49
CA VAL A 523 -10.03 17.08 -16.42
C VAL A 523 -10.78 17.00 -17.74
N ALA A 524 -10.34 17.79 -18.71
CA ALA A 524 -11.04 18.06 -19.97
C ALA A 524 -10.14 17.82 -21.21
N PRO A 525 -9.75 16.56 -21.48
CA PRO A 525 -8.93 16.25 -22.66
C PRO A 525 -9.68 16.52 -23.96
N LYS A 526 -8.92 16.64 -25.04
CA LYS A 526 -9.47 16.79 -26.40
C LYS A 526 -9.96 15.45 -26.96
N ASP A 527 -11.04 14.95 -26.40
CA ASP A 527 -11.70 13.72 -26.84
C ASP A 527 -13.13 14.00 -27.36
N GLY A 528 -13.86 12.96 -27.74
CA GLY A 528 -15.24 13.08 -28.23
C GLY A 528 -16.25 13.59 -27.20
N LEU A 529 -15.86 13.75 -25.93
CA LEU A 529 -16.72 14.26 -24.84
C LEU A 529 -16.42 15.72 -24.48
N LEU A 530 -15.41 16.36 -25.07
CA LEU A 530 -14.97 17.70 -24.72
C LEU A 530 -16.11 18.73 -24.76
N ASP A 531 -16.94 18.74 -25.79
CA ASP A 531 -18.07 19.68 -25.89
C ASP A 531 -19.11 19.47 -24.77
N LYS A 532 -19.28 18.23 -24.33
CA LYS A 532 -20.15 17.92 -23.18
C LYS A 532 -19.56 18.44 -21.87
N VAL A 533 -18.23 18.33 -21.71
CA VAL A 533 -17.53 18.90 -20.55
C VAL A 533 -17.63 20.42 -20.57
N LYS A 534 -17.41 21.08 -21.71
CA LYS A 534 -17.59 22.53 -21.86
C LYS A 534 -18.98 22.99 -21.46
N ALA A 535 -20.03 22.26 -21.84
CA ALA A 535 -21.40 22.57 -21.43
C ALA A 535 -21.57 22.50 -19.91
N ASN A 536 -21.01 21.48 -19.24
CA ASN A 536 -21.05 21.39 -17.79
C ASN A 536 -20.24 22.52 -17.09
N MET A 537 -19.14 22.93 -17.67
CA MET A 537 -18.36 24.08 -17.17
C MET A 537 -19.17 25.38 -17.20
N GLN A 538 -20.02 25.60 -18.24
CA GLN A 538 -20.91 26.76 -18.28
C GLN A 538 -21.93 26.76 -17.13
N GLU A 539 -22.39 25.59 -16.71
CA GLU A 539 -23.30 25.45 -15.57
C GLU A 539 -22.64 25.87 -14.24
N VAL A 540 -21.36 25.53 -14.07
CA VAL A 540 -20.54 25.96 -12.92
C VAL A 540 -20.33 27.48 -12.95
N ARG A 541 -19.92 28.04 -14.11
CA ARG A 541 -19.71 29.49 -14.29
C ARG A 541 -20.96 30.32 -14.02
N ALA A 542 -22.11 29.84 -14.50
CA ALA A 542 -23.38 30.54 -14.28
C ALA A 542 -23.78 30.69 -12.80
N ARG A 543 -23.08 29.96 -11.88
CA ARG A 543 -23.27 30.01 -10.43
C ARG A 543 -22.09 30.65 -9.69
N GLY A 544 -21.19 31.31 -10.42
CA GLY A 544 -20.02 31.98 -9.86
C GLY A 544 -18.86 31.06 -9.50
N GLY A 545 -18.90 29.78 -9.87
CA GLY A 545 -17.83 28.82 -9.56
C GLY A 545 -16.52 29.14 -10.33
N GLU A 546 -15.39 29.01 -9.64
CA GLU A 546 -14.04 29.20 -10.21
C GLU A 546 -13.53 27.86 -10.79
N LEU A 547 -13.21 27.84 -12.09
CA LEU A 547 -12.82 26.67 -12.85
C LEU A 547 -11.29 26.61 -13.02
N PHE A 548 -10.73 25.43 -12.76
CA PHE A 548 -9.31 25.07 -12.96
C PHE A 548 -9.23 23.90 -13.93
N VAL A 549 -8.92 24.19 -15.18
CA VAL A 549 -9.09 23.25 -16.30
C VAL A 549 -7.74 22.71 -16.75
N PHE A 550 -7.55 21.41 -16.62
CA PHE A 550 -6.49 20.67 -17.27
C PHE A 550 -7.00 20.15 -18.62
N THR A 551 -6.39 20.59 -19.69
CA THR A 551 -6.79 20.22 -21.06
C THR A 551 -5.57 19.96 -21.93
N ASP A 552 -5.75 19.46 -23.15
CA ASP A 552 -4.64 19.19 -24.07
C ASP A 552 -4.19 20.47 -24.80
N LEU A 553 -2.93 20.48 -25.26
CA LEU A 553 -2.30 21.63 -25.92
C LEU A 553 -3.07 22.11 -27.15
N ASP A 554 -3.65 21.18 -27.88
CA ASP A 554 -4.38 21.43 -29.12
C ASP A 554 -5.91 21.59 -28.92
N SER A 555 -6.35 21.77 -27.68
CA SER A 555 -7.75 22.10 -27.38
C SER A 555 -8.07 23.56 -27.68
N ASP A 556 -9.33 23.81 -28.00
CA ASP A 556 -9.88 25.13 -28.35
C ASP A 556 -10.50 25.88 -27.15
N PHE A 557 -9.96 25.65 -25.94
CA PHE A 557 -10.37 26.42 -24.76
C PHE A 557 -9.82 27.85 -24.85
N GLU A 558 -10.68 28.84 -24.54
CA GLU A 558 -10.27 30.23 -24.41
C GLU A 558 -10.29 30.67 -22.95
N PRO A 559 -9.28 31.42 -22.49
CA PRO A 559 -9.30 32.03 -21.16
C PRO A 559 -10.52 32.94 -20.99
N ALA A 560 -11.11 32.90 -19.82
CA ALA A 560 -12.24 33.74 -19.46
C ALA A 560 -12.19 34.09 -17.96
N GLU A 561 -13.00 35.04 -17.54
CA GLU A 561 -13.12 35.38 -16.13
C GLU A 561 -13.52 34.13 -15.32
N HIS A 562 -12.84 33.88 -14.19
CA HIS A 562 -12.98 32.69 -13.34
C HIS A 562 -12.69 31.35 -14.03
N VAL A 563 -11.96 31.34 -15.17
CA VAL A 563 -11.53 30.12 -15.86
C VAL A 563 -10.01 30.14 -16.02
N HIS A 564 -9.35 29.27 -15.28
CA HIS A 564 -7.91 29.05 -15.31
C HIS A 564 -7.63 27.81 -16.16
N ILE A 565 -6.71 27.91 -17.10
CA ILE A 565 -6.43 26.81 -18.04
C ILE A 565 -4.93 26.49 -17.97
N ILE A 566 -4.61 25.22 -17.75
CA ILE A 566 -3.28 24.64 -17.98
C ILE A 566 -3.41 23.62 -19.10
N ARG A 567 -2.55 23.76 -20.12
CA ARG A 567 -2.53 22.88 -21.26
C ARG A 567 -1.48 21.80 -21.07
N ALA A 568 -1.93 20.57 -20.87
CA ALA A 568 -1.13 19.35 -20.85
C ALA A 568 -0.48 19.13 -22.24
N PRO A 569 0.40 18.15 -22.39
CA PRO A 569 0.90 17.73 -23.70
C PRO A 569 -0.22 17.42 -24.69
N ARG A 570 0.17 17.27 -25.97
CA ARG A 570 -0.76 16.84 -26.99
C ARG A 570 -1.50 15.55 -26.56
N HIS A 571 -2.77 15.44 -26.92
CA HIS A 571 -3.60 14.29 -26.60
C HIS A 571 -2.95 12.95 -26.97
N MET A 572 -2.92 12.01 -26.02
CA MET A 572 -2.27 10.71 -26.14
C MET A 572 -3.28 9.58 -26.42
N GLY A 573 -4.36 9.86 -27.15
CA GLY A 573 -5.36 8.84 -27.49
C GLY A 573 -5.87 8.10 -26.26
N VAL A 574 -5.85 6.79 -26.30
CA VAL A 574 -6.32 5.92 -25.21
C VAL A 574 -5.45 5.98 -23.96
N LEU A 575 -4.19 6.44 -24.04
CA LEU A 575 -3.27 6.61 -22.92
C LEU A 575 -3.38 7.98 -22.22
N SER A 576 -4.25 8.86 -22.72
CA SER A 576 -4.50 10.19 -22.14
C SER A 576 -4.76 10.18 -20.61
N PRO A 577 -5.48 9.20 -20.03
CA PRO A 577 -5.67 9.15 -18.58
C PRO A 577 -4.35 9.12 -17.77
N ILE A 578 -3.32 8.45 -18.28
CA ILE A 578 -2.01 8.34 -17.60
C ILE A 578 -1.34 9.72 -17.54
N VAL A 579 -1.38 10.47 -18.66
CA VAL A 579 -0.77 11.80 -18.74
C VAL A 579 -1.52 12.82 -17.88
N HIS A 580 -2.86 12.79 -17.89
CA HIS A 580 -3.69 13.71 -17.10
C HIS A 580 -3.69 13.44 -15.59
N THR A 581 -3.13 12.30 -15.15
CA THR A 581 -2.91 12.01 -13.73
C THR A 581 -1.82 12.91 -13.12
N VAL A 582 -0.76 13.19 -13.86
CA VAL A 582 0.39 13.94 -13.34
C VAL A 582 0.02 15.34 -12.86
N PRO A 583 -0.71 16.16 -13.63
CA PRO A 583 -1.13 17.49 -13.18
C PRO A 583 -1.97 17.50 -11.90
N VAL A 584 -2.88 16.55 -11.72
CA VAL A 584 -3.72 16.50 -10.51
C VAL A 584 -2.93 16.05 -9.28
N GLN A 585 -1.90 15.20 -9.45
CA GLN A 585 -0.97 14.85 -8.37
C GLN A 585 -0.11 16.04 -7.97
N LEU A 586 0.45 16.79 -8.93
CA LEU A 586 1.22 18.00 -8.68
C LEU A 586 0.39 19.08 -7.97
N LEU A 587 -0.87 19.26 -8.36
CA LEU A 587 -1.79 20.20 -7.70
C LEU A 587 -1.98 19.84 -6.23
N ALA A 588 -2.22 18.57 -5.93
CA ALA A 588 -2.36 18.11 -4.55
C ALA A 588 -1.07 18.32 -3.75
N TYR A 589 0.08 17.93 -4.31
CA TYR A 589 1.40 18.07 -3.67
C TYR A 589 1.71 19.54 -3.32
N HIS A 590 1.64 20.44 -4.29
CA HIS A 590 1.95 21.86 -4.05
C HIS A 590 0.93 22.55 -3.15
N THR A 591 -0.34 22.16 -3.21
CA THR A 591 -1.35 22.66 -2.26
C THR A 591 -1.04 22.22 -0.83
N ALA A 592 -0.55 20.99 -0.62
CA ALA A 592 -0.12 20.51 0.69
C ALA A 592 1.08 21.31 1.22
N LEU A 593 2.07 21.61 0.36
CA LEU A 593 3.20 22.47 0.72
C LEU A 593 2.74 23.88 1.12
N ALA A 594 1.85 24.48 0.35
CA ALA A 594 1.32 25.82 0.63
C ALA A 594 0.50 25.85 1.94
N ARG A 595 -0.07 24.73 2.37
CA ARG A 595 -0.77 24.57 3.65
C ARG A 595 0.17 24.20 4.81
N GLY A 596 1.41 23.80 4.53
CA GLY A 596 2.38 23.34 5.54
C GLY A 596 2.01 21.97 6.14
N THR A 597 1.32 21.12 5.40
CA THR A 597 0.98 19.75 5.82
C THR A 597 2.08 18.76 5.43
N ASP A 598 2.19 17.64 6.16
CA ASP A 598 3.16 16.59 5.85
C ASP A 598 2.67 15.78 4.63
N VAL A 599 3.38 15.88 3.51
CA VAL A 599 3.00 15.24 2.25
C VAL A 599 3.34 13.74 2.20
N ASP A 600 4.37 13.33 2.93
CA ASP A 600 4.81 11.94 2.93
C ASP A 600 4.08 11.09 3.98
N LYS A 601 3.72 11.72 5.10
CA LYS A 601 3.09 11.06 6.25
C LYS A 601 1.89 11.87 6.74
N PRO A 602 0.82 12.00 5.93
CA PRO A 602 -0.36 12.75 6.31
C PRO A 602 -1.07 12.08 7.50
N ARG A 603 -1.66 12.92 8.36
CA ARG A 603 -2.33 12.43 9.58
C ARG A 603 -3.41 11.38 9.26
N ASN A 604 -3.57 10.40 10.14
CA ASN A 604 -4.62 9.37 10.07
C ASN A 604 -4.58 8.49 8.81
N LEU A 605 -3.45 8.42 8.11
CA LEU A 605 -3.27 7.55 6.95
C LEU A 605 -1.98 6.72 7.07
N ALA A 606 -2.00 5.54 6.49
CA ALA A 606 -0.86 4.64 6.37
C ALA A 606 -0.72 4.15 4.93
N LYS A 607 0.52 3.85 4.49
CA LYS A 607 0.83 3.45 3.10
C LYS A 607 0.06 2.20 2.65
N SER A 608 -0.16 1.25 3.54
CA SER A 608 -0.85 0.00 3.23
C SER A 608 -1.67 -0.44 4.43
N VAL A 609 -2.91 -0.87 4.21
CA VAL A 609 -3.84 -1.32 5.26
C VAL A 609 -3.82 -2.83 5.31
N THR A 610 -3.23 -3.40 6.39
CA THR A 610 -3.11 -4.86 6.61
C THR A 610 -3.92 -5.34 7.82
N VAL A 611 -4.80 -4.50 8.32
CA VAL A 611 -5.74 -4.79 9.43
C VAL A 611 -7.11 -4.27 9.06
N GLU A 612 -8.15 -4.85 9.62
CA GLU A 612 -9.52 -4.34 9.57
C GLU A 612 -9.72 -3.13 10.46
#